data_b90d0895d461e5a296164964d6b25725
#
_entry.id   b90d0895d461e5a296164964d6b25725
#
_cell.length_a   1.000
_cell.length_b   1.000
_cell.length_c   1.000
_cell.angle_alpha   90.00
_cell.angle_beta   90.00
_cell.angle_gamma   90.00
#
_symmetry.space_group_name_H-M   'P 1'
#
loop_
_entity.id
_entity.type
_entity.pdbx_description
1 polymer ?
#
loop_
_entity_poly.entity_id
_entity_poly.type
_entity_poly.pdbx_seq_one_letter_code
_entity_poly.pdbx_strand_id
1 'polypeptide(L)'
;MTTPTVVTDGTTFRSVADGVAPGTRVPVEVRVTVQDPFTAYRRARPTGGTNDDGTADGDSPHGVYLETTGGQSGWGYFGVDPVDWVTVGPEAGNALAALGDRLADESLARGECDVPYPCGAVGWLSYDLARDLESLPGDAARDRDLPRVQVALYDRLAAWEEPRDEETTLRVTTCPRVDPDGDRGRPVAAAYDHGLERARDLIERATGGDPAVGPPPVDADTARFESDCGRAAFADRVRRVEEYVRDGDTFQTNVSQRLTAPAAVHPVEAFDALRRVNPAPYSALVEFPGVDLVSASPELLLERDGDELVTEPIAGTRPRGETEAEDDDLERDLRTDEKERAEHAMLVDLERNDLGKVSEYGSVEVTDYRRVDRYSEVMHLVSEVRGRLRDGADLTDAIAAVFPGGTITGAPKPRTMEIIDEVEATRRGPYTGSIGIFGFDGRATLNIVIRTLVRYGSEYHLRVGAGIVHDSVPDREYEETLDKARALVTAVDEALGRRGDLAVEAASDGGEAGSKDGDGGQS
;
A
#
# COMPACT_ATOMS: atom_id res chain seq x y z
N MET A 1 -23.54 -24.09 5.89
CA MET A 1 -23.62 -22.70 5.40
C MET A 1 -24.50 -21.92 6.36
N THR A 2 -23.99 -20.90 6.98
CA THR A 2 -24.76 -19.99 7.83
C THR A 2 -25.71 -19.16 6.98
N THR A 3 -26.96 -19.02 7.42
CA THR A 3 -27.96 -18.23 6.69
C THR A 3 -27.60 -16.74 6.81
N PRO A 4 -27.51 -15.97 5.71
CA PRO A 4 -27.25 -14.54 5.77
C PRO A 4 -28.32 -13.80 6.59
N THR A 5 -27.90 -12.85 7.41
CA THR A 5 -28.77 -12.02 8.24
C THR A 5 -28.80 -10.59 7.72
N VAL A 6 -29.99 -10.10 7.36
CA VAL A 6 -30.18 -8.70 6.96
C VAL A 6 -30.18 -7.83 8.23
N VAL A 7 -29.26 -6.86 8.28
CA VAL A 7 -29.14 -5.89 9.38
C VAL A 7 -29.93 -4.62 9.08
N THR A 8 -29.74 -4.05 7.90
CA THR A 8 -30.50 -2.88 7.46
C THR A 8 -31.82 -3.34 6.84
N ASP A 9 -32.92 -3.18 7.56
CA ASP A 9 -34.24 -3.44 6.99
C ASP A 9 -34.76 -2.26 6.15
N GLY A 10 -35.85 -2.52 5.37
CA GLY A 10 -36.39 -1.51 4.46
C GLY A 10 -36.99 -0.29 5.15
N THR A 11 -37.32 -0.36 6.46
CA THR A 11 -37.82 0.77 7.24
C THR A 11 -36.67 1.65 7.68
N THR A 12 -35.61 1.05 8.22
CA THR A 12 -34.36 1.72 8.59
C THR A 12 -33.72 2.41 7.38
N PHE A 13 -33.61 1.69 6.24
CA PHE A 13 -33.08 2.27 5.02
C PHE A 13 -33.88 3.49 4.56
N ARG A 14 -35.22 3.40 4.54
CA ARG A 14 -36.08 4.52 4.17
C ARG A 14 -35.93 5.72 5.09
N SER A 15 -35.80 5.47 6.40
CA SER A 15 -35.61 6.56 7.39
C SER A 15 -34.31 7.36 7.16
N VAL A 16 -33.25 6.69 6.67
CA VAL A 16 -32.00 7.35 6.30
C VAL A 16 -32.13 8.07 4.95
N ALA A 17 -32.79 7.40 3.99
CA ALA A 17 -32.97 7.93 2.65
C ALA A 17 -33.93 9.14 2.58
N ASP A 18 -34.87 9.24 3.54
CA ASP A 18 -35.78 10.38 3.63
C ASP A 18 -35.03 11.64 4.09
N GLY A 19 -34.88 12.59 3.18
CA GLY A 19 -34.26 13.90 3.46
C GLY A 19 -32.80 14.04 3.02
N VAL A 20 -32.21 13.03 2.36
CA VAL A 20 -30.89 13.18 1.73
C VAL A 20 -31.00 13.80 0.34
N ALA A 21 -29.91 14.43 -0.11
CA ALA A 21 -29.84 14.98 -1.46
C ALA A 21 -29.91 13.86 -2.54
N PRO A 22 -30.51 14.12 -3.71
CA PRO A 22 -30.51 13.18 -4.83
C PRO A 22 -29.10 12.72 -5.21
N GLY A 23 -28.93 11.40 -5.37
CA GLY A 23 -27.63 10.80 -5.68
C GLY A 23 -26.80 10.40 -4.46
N THR A 24 -27.25 10.70 -3.23
CA THR A 24 -26.59 10.26 -2.00
C THR A 24 -26.65 8.73 -1.87
N ARG A 25 -25.56 8.13 -1.44
CA ARG A 25 -25.46 6.70 -1.15
C ARG A 25 -25.99 6.40 0.25
N VAL A 26 -26.72 5.28 0.38
CA VAL A 26 -27.27 4.82 1.67
C VAL A 26 -26.91 3.35 1.84
N PRO A 27 -26.31 2.94 2.98
CA PRO A 27 -25.87 1.56 3.19
C PRO A 27 -27.03 0.58 3.43
N VAL A 28 -26.92 -0.61 2.80
CA VAL A 28 -27.65 -1.83 3.13
C VAL A 28 -26.64 -2.84 3.63
N GLU A 29 -26.74 -3.29 4.87
CA GLU A 29 -25.84 -4.27 5.47
C GLU A 29 -26.49 -5.64 5.59
N VAL A 30 -25.75 -6.67 5.16
CA VAL A 30 -26.07 -8.09 5.35
C VAL A 30 -24.86 -8.80 5.94
N ARG A 31 -25.06 -9.62 6.97
CA ARG A 31 -23.98 -10.37 7.63
C ARG A 31 -24.00 -11.84 7.27
N VAL A 32 -22.83 -12.44 7.14
CA VAL A 32 -22.63 -13.88 6.97
C VAL A 32 -21.35 -14.31 7.69
N THR A 33 -21.32 -15.51 8.23
CA THR A 33 -20.11 -16.08 8.85
C THR A 33 -19.32 -16.87 7.81
N VAL A 34 -18.00 -16.64 7.78
CA VAL A 34 -17.01 -17.37 6.98
C VAL A 34 -15.87 -17.86 7.88
N GLN A 35 -15.11 -18.84 7.42
CA GLN A 35 -13.93 -19.31 8.13
C GLN A 35 -12.73 -18.37 7.94
N ASP A 36 -12.50 -17.93 6.69
CA ASP A 36 -11.38 -17.05 6.34
C ASP A 36 -11.83 -16.03 5.29
N PRO A 37 -11.71 -14.72 5.56
CA PRO A 37 -12.05 -13.66 4.63
C PRO A 37 -11.24 -13.70 3.33
N PHE A 38 -9.97 -14.13 3.37
CA PHE A 38 -9.17 -14.22 2.17
C PHE A 38 -9.65 -15.32 1.23
N THR A 39 -10.05 -16.46 1.77
CA THR A 39 -10.71 -17.51 0.98
C THR A 39 -12.04 -17.01 0.42
N ALA A 40 -12.80 -16.22 1.18
CA ALA A 40 -14.04 -15.61 0.71
C ALA A 40 -13.79 -14.63 -0.44
N TYR A 41 -12.73 -13.80 -0.36
CA TYR A 41 -12.27 -12.96 -1.46
C TYR A 41 -11.90 -13.77 -2.70
N ARG A 42 -11.06 -14.80 -2.55
CA ARG A 42 -10.66 -15.69 -3.66
C ARG A 42 -11.86 -16.26 -4.39
N ARG A 43 -12.90 -16.68 -3.66
CA ARG A 43 -14.15 -17.19 -4.22
C ARG A 43 -15.01 -16.13 -4.90
N ALA A 44 -14.98 -14.90 -4.37
CA ALA A 44 -15.77 -13.79 -4.90
C ALA A 44 -15.15 -13.18 -6.17
N ARG A 45 -13.84 -13.38 -6.42
CA ARG A 45 -13.16 -12.86 -7.62
C ARG A 45 -13.89 -13.31 -8.88
N PRO A 46 -13.98 -12.49 -9.92
CA PRO A 46 -14.44 -12.93 -11.22
C PRO A 46 -13.51 -14.06 -11.71
N THR A 47 -14.05 -15.16 -12.17
CA THR A 47 -13.25 -16.16 -12.88
C THR A 47 -12.95 -15.57 -14.26
N GLY A 48 -11.67 -15.33 -14.56
CA GLY A 48 -11.25 -14.84 -15.86
C GLY A 48 -11.80 -15.76 -16.97
N GLY A 49 -12.66 -15.24 -17.82
CA GLY A 49 -13.11 -15.93 -19.01
C GLY A 49 -11.94 -16.05 -19.98
N THR A 50 -11.65 -17.24 -20.47
CA THR A 50 -10.90 -17.38 -21.71
C THR A 50 -11.86 -17.13 -22.88
N ASN A 51 -11.50 -16.24 -23.79
CA ASN A 51 -12.21 -16.10 -25.05
C ASN A 51 -12.26 -17.46 -25.80
N ASP A 52 -13.25 -17.64 -26.69
CA ASP A 52 -13.43 -18.86 -27.52
C ASP A 52 -12.18 -19.23 -28.35
N ASP A 53 -11.21 -18.32 -28.50
CA ASP A 53 -9.94 -18.54 -29.20
C ASP A 53 -8.77 -18.92 -28.27
N GLY A 54 -9.02 -19.09 -26.95
CA GLY A 54 -7.99 -19.47 -25.97
C GLY A 54 -7.06 -18.32 -25.54
N THR A 55 -7.31 -17.11 -26.01
CA THR A 55 -6.62 -15.92 -25.49
C THR A 55 -7.27 -15.50 -24.17
N ALA A 56 -6.46 -15.21 -23.15
CA ALA A 56 -6.97 -14.57 -21.93
C ALA A 56 -7.66 -13.27 -22.34
N ASP A 57 -8.92 -13.14 -22.00
CA ASP A 57 -9.64 -11.88 -22.15
C ASP A 57 -8.80 -10.81 -21.43
N GLY A 58 -8.59 -9.65 -22.04
CA GLY A 58 -7.83 -8.55 -21.43
C GLY A 58 -8.46 -8.02 -20.13
N ASP A 59 -9.51 -8.65 -19.67
CA ASP A 59 -10.24 -8.40 -18.43
C ASP A 59 -9.76 -9.39 -17.34
N SER A 60 -8.51 -9.19 -16.88
CA SER A 60 -8.03 -9.85 -15.66
C SER A 60 -8.97 -9.54 -14.50
N PRO A 61 -9.17 -10.48 -13.54
CA PRO A 61 -9.99 -10.20 -12.36
C PRO A 61 -9.52 -8.91 -11.67
N HIS A 62 -10.44 -7.98 -11.44
CA HIS A 62 -10.13 -6.73 -10.74
C HIS A 62 -10.74 -6.77 -9.35
N GLY A 63 -9.88 -6.62 -8.35
CA GLY A 63 -10.31 -6.62 -6.96
C GLY A 63 -9.28 -6.03 -6.04
N VAL A 64 -9.70 -5.83 -4.81
CA VAL A 64 -8.86 -5.37 -3.70
C VAL A 64 -9.13 -6.20 -2.47
N TYR A 65 -8.08 -6.46 -1.71
CA TYR A 65 -8.15 -7.07 -0.39
C TYR A 65 -7.22 -6.30 0.53
N LEU A 66 -7.76 -5.74 1.61
CA LEU A 66 -7.04 -4.98 2.63
C LEU A 66 -7.23 -5.68 3.97
N GLU A 67 -6.19 -5.83 4.77
CA GLU A 67 -6.33 -6.38 6.12
C GLU A 67 -5.35 -5.76 7.10
N THR A 68 -5.78 -5.65 8.36
CA THR A 68 -4.93 -5.34 9.49
C THR A 68 -4.51 -6.66 10.15
N THR A 69 -3.21 -6.95 10.17
CA THR A 69 -2.66 -8.19 10.74
C THR A 69 -1.51 -7.89 11.71
N GLY A 70 -0.88 -8.92 12.28
CA GLY A 70 0.20 -8.73 13.25
C GLY A 70 -0.28 -8.48 14.68
N GLY A 71 -1.55 -8.79 14.99
CA GLY A 71 -2.13 -8.64 16.34
C GLY A 71 -2.64 -7.23 16.66
N GLN A 72 -2.65 -6.34 15.68
CA GLN A 72 -3.24 -5.01 15.80
C GLN A 72 -4.76 -5.07 15.64
N SER A 73 -5.49 -4.20 16.35
CA SER A 73 -6.92 -4.01 16.14
C SER A 73 -7.17 -3.11 14.94
N GLY A 74 -8.17 -3.44 14.15
CA GLY A 74 -8.52 -2.68 12.96
C GLY A 74 -9.60 -3.36 12.14
N TRP A 75 -9.59 -3.11 10.84
CA TRP A 75 -10.58 -3.61 9.91
C TRP A 75 -9.90 -4.23 8.69
N GLY A 76 -10.53 -5.29 8.16
CA GLY A 76 -10.23 -5.78 6.82
C GLY A 76 -11.38 -5.49 5.86
N TYR A 77 -11.04 -5.40 4.57
CA TYR A 77 -12.00 -5.12 3.50
C TYR A 77 -11.66 -5.92 2.26
N PHE A 78 -12.67 -6.33 1.51
CA PHE A 78 -12.46 -6.67 0.12
C PHE A 78 -13.57 -6.14 -0.78
N GLY A 79 -13.19 -5.81 -2.01
CA GLY A 79 -14.09 -5.40 -3.08
C GLY A 79 -13.77 -6.11 -4.38
N VAL A 80 -14.81 -6.46 -5.13
CA VAL A 80 -14.73 -6.99 -6.48
C VAL A 80 -15.77 -6.27 -7.34
N ASP A 81 -15.57 -6.28 -8.66
CA ASP A 81 -16.44 -5.59 -9.63
C ASP A 81 -16.61 -4.09 -9.31
N PRO A 82 -15.56 -3.30 -9.43
CA PRO A 82 -15.65 -1.84 -9.25
C PRO A 82 -16.65 -1.21 -10.23
N VAL A 83 -17.34 -0.18 -9.79
CA VAL A 83 -18.35 0.50 -10.60
C VAL A 83 -17.79 1.63 -11.45
N ASP A 84 -16.57 2.08 -11.15
CA ASP A 84 -15.91 3.17 -11.87
C ASP A 84 -14.41 3.20 -11.53
N TRP A 85 -13.63 3.99 -12.31
CA TRP A 85 -12.18 4.10 -12.18
C TRP A 85 -11.72 5.55 -12.28
N VAL A 86 -10.66 5.86 -11.51
CA VAL A 86 -9.83 7.04 -11.71
C VAL A 86 -8.43 6.54 -12.07
N THR A 87 -8.04 6.72 -13.32
CA THR A 87 -6.69 6.39 -13.79
C THR A 87 -6.06 7.61 -14.44
N VAL A 88 -4.98 8.12 -13.85
CA VAL A 88 -4.26 9.30 -14.35
C VAL A 88 -2.87 8.88 -14.76
N GLY A 89 -2.63 8.85 -16.06
CA GLY A 89 -1.36 8.48 -16.66
C GLY A 89 -0.22 9.46 -16.34
N PRO A 90 1.02 9.08 -16.66
CA PRO A 90 2.22 9.83 -16.24
C PRO A 90 2.33 11.22 -16.88
N GLU A 91 1.67 11.47 -18.03
CA GLU A 91 1.69 12.74 -18.77
C GLU A 91 0.35 13.51 -18.65
N ALA A 92 -0.66 12.95 -17.98
CA ALA A 92 -1.97 13.56 -17.86
C ALA A 92 -1.94 14.77 -16.88
N GLY A 93 -2.99 15.57 -16.82
CA GLY A 93 -3.09 16.73 -15.92
C GLY A 93 -2.81 16.44 -14.43
N ASN A 94 -3.20 17.32 -13.52
CA ASN A 94 -2.98 17.13 -12.08
C ASN A 94 -3.74 15.90 -11.57
N ALA A 95 -2.99 14.88 -11.12
CA ALA A 95 -3.55 13.59 -10.76
C ALA A 95 -4.32 13.62 -9.42
N LEU A 96 -3.85 14.43 -8.47
CA LEU A 96 -4.50 14.58 -7.17
C LEU A 96 -5.82 15.36 -7.32
N ALA A 97 -5.84 16.39 -8.16
CA ALA A 97 -7.08 17.12 -8.46
C ALA A 97 -8.12 16.20 -9.12
N ALA A 98 -7.72 15.36 -10.08
CA ALA A 98 -8.64 14.41 -10.72
C ALA A 98 -9.25 13.41 -9.72
N LEU A 99 -8.46 12.95 -8.73
CA LEU A 99 -8.96 12.11 -7.64
C LEU A 99 -9.96 12.91 -6.77
N GLY A 100 -9.59 14.12 -6.36
CA GLY A 100 -10.44 15.00 -5.54
C GLY A 100 -11.78 15.32 -6.21
N ASP A 101 -11.77 15.73 -7.47
CA ASP A 101 -12.98 16.01 -8.25
C ASP A 101 -13.90 14.79 -8.30
N ARG A 102 -13.33 13.59 -8.51
CA ARG A 102 -14.13 12.36 -8.58
C ARG A 102 -14.72 11.97 -7.21
N LEU A 103 -13.98 12.15 -6.12
CA LEU A 103 -14.49 11.89 -4.76
C LEU A 103 -15.56 12.91 -4.35
N ALA A 104 -15.45 14.16 -4.79
CA ALA A 104 -16.42 15.22 -4.52
C ALA A 104 -17.80 14.96 -5.16
N ASP A 105 -17.87 14.13 -6.21
CA ASP A 105 -19.13 13.68 -6.82
C ASP A 105 -19.88 12.63 -6.00
N GLU A 106 -19.28 12.14 -4.93
CA GLU A 106 -19.85 11.12 -4.06
C GLU A 106 -20.32 11.73 -2.74
N SER A 107 -21.36 11.14 -2.19
CA SER A 107 -21.86 11.47 -0.85
C SER A 107 -22.45 10.23 -0.18
N LEU A 108 -22.29 10.11 1.12
CA LEU A 108 -22.72 8.95 1.92
C LEU A 108 -23.51 9.42 3.15
N ALA A 109 -24.73 8.90 3.29
CA ALA A 109 -25.52 9.01 4.51
C ALA A 109 -25.49 7.67 5.25
N ARG A 110 -24.67 7.56 6.29
CA ARG A 110 -24.38 6.30 7.00
C ARG A 110 -25.58 5.73 7.75
N GLY A 111 -26.44 6.58 8.29
CA GLY A 111 -27.44 6.16 9.26
C GLY A 111 -26.75 5.51 10.48
N GLU A 112 -27.21 4.31 10.85
CA GLU A 112 -26.66 3.52 11.97
C GLU A 112 -25.49 2.58 11.55
N CYS A 113 -25.02 2.64 10.29
CA CYS A 113 -23.91 1.81 9.82
C CYS A 113 -22.59 2.27 10.42
N ASP A 114 -21.99 1.43 11.25
CA ASP A 114 -20.73 1.68 11.97
C ASP A 114 -19.49 1.09 11.25
N VAL A 115 -19.66 0.42 10.10
CA VAL A 115 -18.52 0.01 9.25
C VAL A 115 -17.77 1.26 8.79
N PRO A 116 -16.47 1.41 9.07
CA PRO A 116 -15.73 2.64 8.73
C PRO A 116 -15.81 2.99 7.24
N TYR A 117 -15.73 2.01 6.36
CA TYR A 117 -15.85 2.18 4.91
C TYR A 117 -16.93 1.23 4.36
N PRO A 118 -18.23 1.58 4.42
CA PRO A 118 -19.30 0.73 3.88
C PRO A 118 -19.32 0.70 2.35
N CYS A 119 -18.72 1.69 1.72
CA CYS A 119 -18.37 1.80 0.31
C CYS A 119 -17.26 2.85 0.20
N GLY A 120 -16.62 2.95 -0.96
CA GLY A 120 -15.55 3.93 -1.13
C GLY A 120 -14.74 3.67 -2.39
N ALA A 121 -13.69 4.43 -2.54
CA ALA A 121 -12.68 4.21 -3.54
C ALA A 121 -11.46 3.55 -2.92
N VAL A 122 -10.82 2.59 -3.62
CA VAL A 122 -9.61 1.91 -3.15
C VAL A 122 -8.61 1.87 -4.29
N GLY A 123 -7.35 2.13 -3.99
CA GLY A 123 -6.31 2.07 -5.01
C GLY A 123 -4.98 2.62 -4.53
N TRP A 124 -4.17 3.08 -5.47
CA TRP A 124 -2.81 3.49 -5.17
C TRP A 124 -2.41 4.80 -5.85
N LEU A 125 -1.52 5.51 -5.16
CA LEU A 125 -0.87 6.73 -5.58
C LEU A 125 0.61 6.42 -5.79
N SER A 126 1.14 6.70 -6.99
CA SER A 126 2.56 6.56 -7.29
C SER A 126 3.38 7.61 -6.55
N TYR A 127 4.61 7.28 -6.16
CA TYR A 127 5.60 8.29 -5.74
C TYR A 127 5.72 9.43 -6.76
N ASP A 128 5.57 9.11 -8.06
CA ASP A 128 5.66 10.09 -9.14
C ASP A 128 4.55 11.18 -9.11
N LEU A 129 3.52 11.01 -8.25
CA LEU A 129 2.59 12.09 -7.91
C LEU A 129 3.30 13.30 -7.28
N ALA A 130 4.45 13.09 -6.63
CA ALA A 130 5.28 14.18 -6.09
C ALA A 130 5.67 15.22 -7.16
N ARG A 131 5.70 14.83 -8.45
CA ARG A 131 5.98 15.75 -9.57
C ARG A 131 4.82 16.72 -9.88
N ASP A 132 3.63 16.47 -9.35
CA ASP A 132 2.53 17.43 -9.39
C ASP A 132 2.64 18.46 -8.24
N LEU A 133 3.35 18.10 -7.18
CA LEU A 133 3.49 18.90 -5.96
C LEU A 133 4.78 19.71 -5.94
N GLU A 134 5.87 19.16 -6.51
CA GLU A 134 7.21 19.76 -6.50
C GLU A 134 7.88 19.67 -7.88
N SER A 135 8.75 20.63 -8.16
CA SER A 135 9.53 20.67 -9.40
C SER A 135 10.78 19.81 -9.27
N LEU A 136 10.75 18.58 -9.76
CA LEU A 136 11.89 17.65 -9.72
C LEU A 136 12.71 17.71 -11.02
N PRO A 137 14.06 17.47 -10.97
CA PRO A 137 14.95 17.57 -12.13
C PRO A 137 14.57 16.72 -13.33
N GLY A 138 14.08 15.50 -13.10
CA GLY A 138 13.67 14.58 -14.17
C GLY A 138 14.81 13.67 -14.66
N ASP A 139 15.85 13.50 -13.86
CA ASP A 139 17.01 12.67 -14.18
C ASP A 139 16.70 11.17 -14.11
N ALA A 140 15.84 10.76 -13.19
CA ALA A 140 15.38 9.38 -13.09
C ALA A 140 14.54 8.97 -14.30
N ALA A 141 14.97 7.93 -15.02
CA ALA A 141 14.31 7.45 -16.22
C ALA A 141 12.94 6.82 -15.93
N ARG A 142 11.94 7.17 -16.74
CA ARG A 142 10.64 6.46 -16.75
C ARG A 142 10.76 5.21 -17.62
N ASP A 143 11.03 4.09 -17.00
CA ASP A 143 11.20 2.79 -17.66
C ASP A 143 9.92 1.94 -17.71
N ARG A 144 8.86 2.37 -17.02
CA ARG A 144 7.54 1.72 -16.98
C ARG A 144 6.45 2.77 -17.17
N ASP A 145 5.41 2.38 -17.89
CA ASP A 145 4.26 3.27 -18.16
C ASP A 145 3.19 3.11 -17.07
N LEU A 146 3.58 3.36 -15.82
CA LEU A 146 2.70 3.27 -14.65
C LEU A 146 1.93 4.59 -14.46
N PRO A 147 0.62 4.54 -14.13
CA PRO A 147 -0.14 5.73 -13.79
C PRO A 147 0.37 6.38 -12.49
N ARG A 148 0.11 7.69 -12.33
CA ARG A 148 0.36 8.41 -11.08
C ARG A 148 -0.71 8.14 -10.03
N VAL A 149 -1.93 7.91 -10.48
CA VAL A 149 -3.09 7.52 -9.67
C VAL A 149 -3.84 6.43 -10.40
N GLN A 150 -4.18 5.35 -9.69
CA GLN A 150 -5.10 4.32 -10.16
C GLN A 150 -5.96 3.87 -8.98
N VAL A 151 -7.23 4.24 -9.01
CA VAL A 151 -8.20 4.04 -7.94
C VAL A 151 -9.49 3.52 -8.52
N ALA A 152 -10.04 2.46 -7.93
CA ALA A 152 -11.31 1.85 -8.29
C ALA A 152 -12.41 2.25 -7.29
N LEU A 153 -13.60 2.53 -7.76
CA LEU A 153 -14.75 2.90 -6.94
C LEU A 153 -15.64 1.68 -6.71
N TYR A 154 -15.96 1.42 -5.45
CA TYR A 154 -16.78 0.30 -5.00
C TYR A 154 -18.03 0.80 -4.31
N ASP A 155 -19.19 0.46 -4.82
CA ASP A 155 -20.49 0.66 -4.17
C ASP A 155 -20.88 -0.51 -3.25
N ARG A 156 -20.01 -1.53 -3.18
CA ARG A 156 -20.18 -2.77 -2.45
C ARG A 156 -18.82 -3.25 -1.90
N LEU A 157 -18.73 -3.41 -0.59
CA LEU A 157 -17.57 -3.96 0.10
C LEU A 157 -18.00 -5.06 1.08
N ALA A 158 -17.14 -6.02 1.31
CA ALA A 158 -17.19 -6.88 2.48
C ALA A 158 -16.15 -6.40 3.50
N ALA A 159 -16.54 -6.29 4.75
CA ALA A 159 -15.69 -5.81 5.85
C ALA A 159 -15.73 -6.78 7.02
N TRP A 160 -14.69 -6.78 7.86
CA TRP A 160 -14.63 -7.52 9.12
C TRP A 160 -13.70 -6.83 10.10
N GLU A 161 -13.88 -7.12 11.39
CA GLU A 161 -13.04 -6.61 12.47
C GLU A 161 -11.82 -7.52 12.70
N GLU A 162 -10.67 -6.92 13.05
CA GLU A 162 -9.44 -7.59 13.47
C GLU A 162 -9.07 -7.18 14.91
N PRO A 163 -8.48 -8.06 15.74
CA PRO A 163 -8.18 -9.48 15.43
C PRO A 163 -9.44 -10.33 15.40
N ARG A 164 -9.43 -11.34 14.52
CA ARG A 164 -10.56 -12.25 14.31
C ARG A 164 -10.41 -13.56 15.08
N ASP A 165 -11.56 -14.19 15.36
CA ASP A 165 -11.67 -15.54 15.89
C ASP A 165 -11.62 -16.60 14.76
N GLU A 166 -11.78 -17.89 15.11
CA GLU A 166 -11.84 -19.01 14.15
C GLU A 166 -12.98 -18.86 13.12
N GLU A 167 -14.08 -18.22 13.51
CA GLU A 167 -15.20 -17.88 12.63
C GLU A 167 -15.32 -16.36 12.54
N THR A 168 -15.23 -15.82 11.32
CA THR A 168 -15.29 -14.39 11.05
C THR A 168 -16.65 -13.98 10.51
N THR A 169 -17.22 -12.93 11.07
CA THR A 169 -18.44 -12.31 10.53
C THR A 169 -18.07 -11.31 9.43
N LEU A 170 -18.39 -11.65 8.18
CA LEU A 170 -18.35 -10.68 7.09
C LEU A 170 -19.59 -9.78 7.14
N ARG A 171 -19.35 -8.48 7.14
CA ARG A 171 -20.33 -7.41 7.04
C ARG A 171 -20.33 -6.89 5.61
N VAL A 172 -21.23 -7.45 4.80
CA VAL A 172 -21.36 -7.06 3.39
C VAL A 172 -22.25 -5.83 3.31
N THR A 173 -21.66 -4.71 2.91
CA THR A 173 -22.36 -3.45 2.71
C THR A 173 -22.47 -3.10 1.23
N THR A 174 -23.65 -2.67 0.83
CA THR A 174 -23.90 -2.11 -0.51
C THR A 174 -24.51 -0.73 -0.35
N CYS A 175 -24.06 0.22 -1.13
CA CYS A 175 -24.46 1.62 -0.99
C CYS A 175 -25.04 2.16 -2.31
N PRO A 176 -26.30 1.76 -2.65
CA PRO A 176 -26.97 2.28 -3.83
C PRO A 176 -27.20 3.80 -3.69
N ARG A 177 -27.14 4.54 -4.81
CA ARG A 177 -27.54 5.94 -4.85
C ARG A 177 -29.06 6.05 -4.83
N VAL A 178 -29.58 6.90 -3.96
CA VAL A 178 -31.02 7.18 -3.83
C VAL A 178 -31.37 8.48 -4.52
N ASP A 179 -32.46 8.47 -5.27
CA ASP A 179 -32.99 9.65 -5.93
C ASP A 179 -34.50 9.43 -6.18
N PRO A 180 -35.37 10.24 -5.57
CA PRO A 180 -36.82 10.15 -5.79
C PRO A 180 -37.23 10.30 -7.24
N ASP A 181 -36.53 11.15 -8.00
CA ASP A 181 -36.82 11.45 -9.40
C ASP A 181 -36.15 10.48 -10.39
N GLY A 182 -35.14 9.72 -9.92
CA GLY A 182 -34.46 8.68 -10.69
C GLY A 182 -33.37 9.18 -11.64
N ASP A 183 -33.04 10.46 -11.64
CA ASP A 183 -32.02 11.06 -12.54
C ASP A 183 -30.59 10.75 -12.11
N ARG A 184 -30.32 10.75 -10.78
CA ARG A 184 -29.00 10.54 -10.18
C ARG A 184 -28.88 9.26 -9.32
N GLY A 185 -29.93 8.44 -9.30
CA GLY A 185 -30.01 7.25 -8.49
C GLY A 185 -31.27 6.47 -8.76
N ARG A 186 -31.73 5.72 -7.75
CA ARG A 186 -32.96 4.93 -7.81
C ARG A 186 -33.98 5.47 -6.81
N PRO A 187 -35.29 5.34 -7.08
CA PRO A 187 -36.34 5.53 -6.07
C PRO A 187 -36.03 4.68 -4.83
N VAL A 188 -36.30 5.21 -3.64
CA VAL A 188 -35.85 4.64 -2.35
C VAL A 188 -36.13 3.14 -2.21
N ALA A 189 -37.34 2.66 -2.56
CA ALA A 189 -37.70 1.24 -2.47
C ALA A 189 -36.86 0.39 -3.45
N ALA A 190 -36.71 0.86 -4.71
CA ALA A 190 -35.91 0.17 -5.72
C ALA A 190 -34.40 0.18 -5.40
N ALA A 191 -33.91 1.24 -4.73
CA ALA A 191 -32.54 1.32 -4.25
C ALA A 191 -32.28 0.27 -3.16
N TYR A 192 -33.19 0.13 -2.20
CA TYR A 192 -33.09 -0.91 -1.15
C TYR A 192 -33.08 -2.33 -1.73
N ASP A 193 -34.05 -2.64 -2.60
CA ASP A 193 -34.15 -3.97 -3.21
C ASP A 193 -32.89 -4.31 -4.02
N HIS A 194 -32.38 -3.35 -4.79
CA HIS A 194 -31.13 -3.50 -5.54
C HIS A 194 -29.92 -3.69 -4.64
N GLY A 195 -29.80 -2.90 -3.55
CA GLY A 195 -28.71 -3.06 -2.58
C GLY A 195 -28.73 -4.46 -1.94
N LEU A 196 -29.92 -4.93 -1.54
CA LEU A 196 -30.08 -6.24 -0.94
C LEU A 196 -29.74 -7.39 -1.92
N GLU A 197 -30.13 -7.27 -3.19
CA GLU A 197 -29.78 -8.22 -4.25
C GLU A 197 -28.26 -8.28 -4.45
N ARG A 198 -27.60 -7.14 -4.57
CA ARG A 198 -26.13 -7.07 -4.73
C ARG A 198 -25.36 -7.61 -3.52
N ALA A 199 -25.86 -7.38 -2.30
CA ALA A 199 -25.25 -7.96 -1.10
C ALA A 199 -25.34 -9.48 -1.10
N ARG A 200 -26.49 -10.04 -1.49
CA ARG A 200 -26.69 -11.48 -1.59
C ARG A 200 -25.82 -12.11 -2.68
N ASP A 201 -25.70 -11.46 -3.84
CA ASP A 201 -24.80 -11.91 -4.92
C ASP A 201 -23.35 -12.03 -4.43
N LEU A 202 -22.82 -11.01 -3.74
CA LEU A 202 -21.46 -11.09 -3.19
C LEU A 202 -21.31 -12.20 -2.16
N ILE A 203 -22.29 -12.37 -1.27
CA ILE A 203 -22.28 -13.45 -0.26
C ILE A 203 -22.30 -14.82 -0.94
N GLU A 204 -23.15 -15.03 -1.96
CA GLU A 204 -23.23 -16.29 -2.69
C GLU A 204 -21.87 -16.64 -3.34
N ARG A 205 -21.24 -15.65 -4.01
CA ARG A 205 -19.90 -15.82 -4.59
C ARG A 205 -18.85 -16.10 -3.51
N ALA A 206 -18.79 -15.30 -2.44
CA ALA A 206 -17.82 -15.43 -1.37
C ALA A 206 -17.89 -16.76 -0.60
N THR A 207 -19.08 -17.37 -0.53
CA THR A 207 -19.29 -18.62 0.20
C THR A 207 -19.31 -19.87 -0.70
N GLY A 208 -19.65 -19.74 -1.97
CA GLY A 208 -19.87 -20.85 -2.90
C GLY A 208 -19.01 -20.86 -4.16
N GLY A 209 -18.29 -19.78 -4.45
CA GLY A 209 -17.42 -19.67 -5.63
C GLY A 209 -16.16 -20.56 -5.56
N ASP A 210 -15.45 -20.65 -6.69
CA ASP A 210 -14.19 -21.38 -6.79
C ASP A 210 -13.04 -20.50 -6.27
N PRO A 211 -12.23 -20.93 -5.28
CA PRO A 211 -11.09 -20.18 -4.79
C PRO A 211 -9.84 -20.28 -5.69
N ALA A 212 -9.87 -21.06 -6.76
CA ALA A 212 -8.75 -21.19 -7.68
C ALA A 212 -8.43 -19.86 -8.40
N VAL A 213 -7.14 -19.57 -8.56
CA VAL A 213 -6.68 -18.26 -9.09
C VAL A 213 -6.13 -18.31 -10.51
N GLY A 214 -6.04 -19.50 -11.09
CA GLY A 214 -5.46 -19.68 -12.42
C GLY A 214 -3.93 -19.81 -12.41
N PRO A 215 -3.28 -19.88 -13.58
CA PRO A 215 -1.83 -20.02 -13.71
C PRO A 215 -1.11 -18.71 -13.35
N PRO A 216 0.18 -18.80 -12.97
CA PRO A 216 1.01 -17.62 -12.80
C PRO A 216 1.20 -16.86 -14.12
N PRO A 217 1.57 -15.57 -14.09
CA PRO A 217 1.85 -14.78 -15.28
C PRO A 217 2.97 -15.35 -16.17
N VAL A 218 3.94 -16.02 -15.55
CA VAL A 218 5.07 -16.68 -16.23
C VAL A 218 5.20 -18.12 -15.75
N ASP A 219 5.27 -19.06 -16.68
CA ASP A 219 5.62 -20.46 -16.38
C ASP A 219 7.14 -20.58 -16.21
N ALA A 220 7.61 -20.39 -14.98
CA ALA A 220 9.01 -20.51 -14.62
C ALA A 220 9.17 -21.28 -13.30
N ASP A 221 10.22 -22.08 -13.26
CA ASP A 221 10.53 -22.93 -12.10
C ASP A 221 11.19 -22.20 -10.93
N THR A 222 11.63 -20.94 -11.15
CA THR A 222 12.36 -20.13 -10.16
C THR A 222 12.01 -18.65 -10.33
N ALA A 223 12.00 -17.91 -9.21
CA ALA A 223 11.87 -16.46 -9.18
C ALA A 223 13.13 -15.87 -8.53
N ARG A 224 14.22 -15.77 -9.31
CA ARG A 224 15.46 -15.17 -8.83
C ARG A 224 15.38 -13.66 -8.96
N PHE A 225 15.56 -12.94 -7.84
CA PHE A 225 15.59 -11.49 -7.81
C PHE A 225 16.99 -10.95 -8.13
N GLU A 226 17.09 -10.09 -9.13
CA GLU A 226 18.33 -9.46 -9.56
C GLU A 226 18.26 -7.94 -9.33
N SER A 227 19.37 -7.38 -8.77
CA SER A 227 19.48 -5.94 -8.53
C SER A 227 19.69 -5.17 -9.84
N ASP A 228 19.00 -4.02 -9.98
CA ASP A 228 19.15 -3.11 -11.12
C ASP A 228 20.48 -2.35 -11.13
N CYS A 229 21.20 -2.30 -10.01
CA CYS A 229 22.46 -1.56 -9.90
C CYS A 229 23.62 -2.37 -9.29
N GLY A 230 23.33 -3.37 -8.47
CA GLY A 230 24.33 -4.13 -7.74
C GLY A 230 25.03 -3.32 -6.62
N ARG A 231 25.89 -4.00 -5.85
CA ARG A 231 26.56 -3.45 -4.65
C ARG A 231 27.40 -2.19 -4.96
N ALA A 232 28.21 -2.23 -6.01
CA ALA A 232 29.16 -1.13 -6.28
C ALA A 232 28.43 0.17 -6.61
N ALA A 233 27.45 0.12 -7.52
CA ALA A 233 26.69 1.32 -7.90
C ALA A 233 25.78 1.81 -6.77
N PHE A 234 25.21 0.92 -5.95
CA PHE A 234 24.49 1.33 -4.75
C PHE A 234 25.40 2.05 -3.75
N ALA A 235 26.60 1.50 -3.51
CA ALA A 235 27.60 2.15 -2.65
C ALA A 235 28.01 3.54 -3.17
N ASP A 236 28.08 3.75 -4.49
CA ASP A 236 28.36 5.06 -5.06
C ASP A 236 27.19 6.03 -4.85
N ARG A 237 25.93 5.58 -4.95
CA ARG A 237 24.76 6.38 -4.56
C ARG A 237 24.85 6.83 -3.09
N VAL A 238 25.18 5.92 -2.18
CA VAL A 238 25.35 6.23 -0.74
C VAL A 238 26.43 7.31 -0.56
N ARG A 239 27.63 7.15 -1.14
CA ARG A 239 28.71 8.13 -1.05
C ARG A 239 28.29 9.50 -1.59
N ARG A 240 27.52 9.53 -2.68
CA ARG A 240 27.00 10.77 -3.24
C ARG A 240 26.06 11.49 -2.27
N VAL A 241 25.18 10.74 -1.60
CA VAL A 241 24.28 11.31 -0.56
C VAL A 241 25.06 11.79 0.65
N GLU A 242 26.09 11.05 1.10
CA GLU A 242 26.98 11.51 2.18
C GLU A 242 27.68 12.83 1.85
N GLU A 243 27.99 13.11 0.56
CA GLU A 243 28.50 14.42 0.13
C GLU A 243 27.44 15.50 0.35
N TYR A 244 26.19 15.30 -0.05
CA TYR A 244 25.10 16.23 0.20
C TYR A 244 24.83 16.47 1.68
N VAL A 245 24.95 15.43 2.52
CA VAL A 245 24.83 15.59 3.98
C VAL A 245 25.98 16.44 4.53
N ARG A 246 27.22 16.21 4.08
CA ARG A 246 28.40 17.00 4.50
C ARG A 246 28.33 18.45 4.05
N ASP A 247 27.79 18.73 2.89
CA ASP A 247 27.60 20.05 2.32
C ASP A 247 26.42 20.81 2.95
N GLY A 248 25.59 20.11 3.74
CA GLY A 248 24.44 20.68 4.46
C GLY A 248 23.17 20.81 3.60
N ASP A 249 23.11 20.11 2.47
CA ASP A 249 21.92 20.07 1.60
C ASP A 249 20.79 19.26 2.22
N THR A 250 21.12 18.20 2.96
CA THR A 250 20.16 17.30 3.62
C THR A 250 20.72 16.77 4.94
N PHE A 251 19.83 16.35 5.85
CA PHE A 251 20.19 15.62 7.07
C PHE A 251 20.14 14.10 6.86
N GLN A 252 19.18 13.66 6.07
CA GLN A 252 18.93 12.26 5.74
C GLN A 252 18.24 12.17 4.39
N THR A 253 18.59 11.15 3.60
CA THR A 253 17.91 10.83 2.33
C THR A 253 17.72 9.32 2.22
N ASN A 254 16.50 8.87 1.98
CA ASN A 254 16.22 7.47 1.68
C ASN A 254 16.61 7.15 0.24
N VAL A 255 17.54 6.21 0.04
CA VAL A 255 18.03 5.77 -1.28
C VAL A 255 17.64 4.33 -1.52
N SER A 256 17.17 4.01 -2.72
CA SER A 256 16.67 2.68 -3.04
C SER A 256 17.37 2.02 -4.22
N GLN A 257 17.22 0.69 -4.29
CA GLN A 257 17.48 -0.15 -5.44
C GLN A 257 16.22 -0.96 -5.82
N ARG A 258 16.15 -1.42 -7.04
CA ARG A 258 15.07 -2.31 -7.51
C ARG A 258 15.62 -3.71 -7.75
N LEU A 259 14.94 -4.69 -7.19
CA LEU A 259 15.14 -6.10 -7.45
C LEU A 259 14.06 -6.58 -8.41
N THR A 260 14.40 -7.31 -9.45
CA THR A 260 13.47 -7.78 -10.47
C THR A 260 13.56 -9.30 -10.62
N ALA A 261 12.41 -9.97 -10.69
CA ALA A 261 12.32 -11.41 -10.91
C ALA A 261 11.15 -11.75 -11.86
N PRO A 262 11.15 -12.90 -12.56
CA PRO A 262 9.98 -13.37 -13.27
C PRO A 262 8.78 -13.52 -12.34
N ALA A 263 7.58 -13.15 -12.80
CA ALA A 263 6.32 -13.34 -12.06
C ALA A 263 5.85 -14.81 -12.15
N ALA A 264 6.66 -15.71 -11.58
CA ALA A 264 6.46 -17.16 -11.59
C ALA A 264 5.39 -17.65 -10.60
N VAL A 265 4.82 -16.75 -9.80
CA VAL A 265 3.76 -16.99 -8.84
C VAL A 265 2.60 -16.04 -9.15
N HIS A 266 1.36 -16.53 -9.04
CA HIS A 266 0.20 -15.66 -9.16
C HIS A 266 0.16 -14.65 -8.00
N PRO A 267 -0.15 -13.34 -8.22
CA PRO A 267 -0.14 -12.32 -7.16
C PRO A 267 -0.97 -12.69 -5.92
N VAL A 268 -2.11 -13.36 -6.10
CA VAL A 268 -2.96 -13.85 -5.00
C VAL A 268 -2.25 -14.90 -4.15
N GLU A 269 -1.51 -15.83 -4.76
CA GLU A 269 -0.73 -16.84 -4.04
C GLU A 269 0.50 -16.22 -3.36
N ALA A 270 1.14 -15.24 -4.00
CA ALA A 270 2.22 -14.48 -3.39
C ALA A 270 1.72 -13.70 -2.16
N PHE A 271 0.52 -13.10 -2.21
CA PHE A 271 -0.08 -12.43 -1.07
C PHE A 271 -0.47 -13.40 0.04
N ASP A 272 -1.04 -14.57 -0.30
CA ASP A 272 -1.37 -15.60 0.70
C ASP A 272 -0.13 -16.09 1.46
N ALA A 273 1.02 -16.23 0.80
CA ALA A 273 2.28 -16.53 1.45
C ALA A 273 2.78 -15.32 2.28
N LEU A 274 2.76 -14.11 1.70
CA LEU A 274 3.28 -12.91 2.36
C LEU A 274 2.56 -12.58 3.68
N ARG A 275 1.24 -12.69 3.72
CA ARG A 275 0.46 -12.44 4.94
C ARG A 275 0.78 -13.38 6.09
N ARG A 276 1.34 -14.57 5.80
CA ARG A 276 1.82 -15.53 6.81
C ARG A 276 3.26 -15.25 7.22
N VAL A 277 4.13 -14.94 6.25
CA VAL A 277 5.56 -14.67 6.49
C VAL A 277 5.79 -13.33 7.16
N ASN A 278 5.04 -12.30 6.75
CA ASN A 278 5.23 -10.93 7.22
C ASN A 278 3.88 -10.23 7.46
N PRO A 279 3.15 -10.61 8.54
CA PRO A 279 1.92 -9.92 8.90
C PRO A 279 2.18 -8.44 9.22
N ALA A 280 1.33 -7.54 8.72
CA ALA A 280 1.50 -6.10 8.87
C ALA A 280 0.14 -5.37 8.96
N PRO A 281 0.06 -4.21 9.65
CA PRO A 281 -1.20 -3.52 9.90
C PRO A 281 -1.89 -2.96 8.65
N TYR A 282 -1.14 -2.70 7.58
CA TYR A 282 -1.67 -2.14 6.32
C TYR A 282 -1.36 -3.06 5.13
N SER A 283 -1.68 -4.36 5.29
CA SER A 283 -1.50 -5.35 4.23
C SER A 283 -2.53 -5.17 3.13
N ALA A 284 -2.11 -5.29 1.86
CA ALA A 284 -2.96 -5.06 0.71
C ALA A 284 -2.61 -5.96 -0.47
N LEU A 285 -3.63 -6.52 -1.10
CA LEU A 285 -3.59 -7.05 -2.46
C LEU A 285 -4.44 -6.17 -3.35
N VAL A 286 -3.85 -5.60 -4.38
CA VAL A 286 -4.53 -4.79 -5.40
C VAL A 286 -4.32 -5.46 -6.75
N GLU A 287 -5.40 -5.93 -7.37
CA GLU A 287 -5.37 -6.55 -8.70
C GLU A 287 -6.04 -5.60 -9.70
N PHE A 288 -5.23 -4.77 -10.36
CA PHE A 288 -5.72 -3.70 -11.24
C PHE A 288 -5.22 -3.84 -12.68
N PRO A 289 -5.89 -3.21 -13.65
CA PRO A 289 -5.44 -3.22 -15.03
C PRO A 289 -3.98 -2.83 -15.18
N GLY A 290 -3.16 -3.75 -15.71
CA GLY A 290 -1.74 -3.53 -16.00
C GLY A 290 -0.78 -3.67 -14.82
N VAL A 291 -1.25 -3.67 -13.57
CA VAL A 291 -0.37 -3.75 -12.38
C VAL A 291 -1.08 -4.42 -11.19
N ASP A 292 -0.37 -5.30 -10.51
CA ASP A 292 -0.81 -5.80 -9.21
C ASP A 292 0.17 -5.38 -8.12
N LEU A 293 -0.35 -5.09 -6.93
CA LEU A 293 0.44 -4.78 -5.74
C LEU A 293 0.18 -5.83 -4.67
N VAL A 294 1.27 -6.45 -4.20
CA VAL A 294 1.27 -7.44 -3.11
C VAL A 294 2.06 -6.83 -1.96
N SER A 295 1.36 -6.28 -0.98
CA SER A 295 1.92 -5.39 0.04
C SER A 295 1.71 -5.89 1.46
N ALA A 296 2.76 -5.77 2.28
CA ALA A 296 2.72 -5.95 3.74
C ALA A 296 3.33 -4.71 4.42
N SER A 297 2.71 -3.57 4.22
CA SER A 297 3.20 -2.29 4.76
C SER A 297 2.93 -2.17 6.26
N PRO A 298 3.94 -1.79 7.06
CA PRO A 298 3.74 -1.54 8.48
C PRO A 298 3.33 -0.08 8.79
N GLU A 299 3.36 0.84 7.82
CA GLU A 299 3.43 2.27 8.08
C GLU A 299 2.21 3.03 7.54
N LEU A 300 1.60 3.86 8.41
CA LEU A 300 0.54 4.80 8.07
C LEU A 300 1.15 6.06 7.46
N LEU A 301 0.65 6.48 6.29
CA LEU A 301 0.94 7.80 5.73
C LEU A 301 -0.02 8.85 6.29
N LEU A 302 -1.31 8.58 6.24
CA LEU A 302 -2.36 9.52 6.65
C LEU A 302 -3.65 8.76 6.96
N GLU A 303 -4.25 9.08 8.09
CA GLU A 303 -5.65 8.78 8.37
C GLU A 303 -6.44 10.08 8.54
N ARG A 304 -7.66 10.09 8.02
CA ARG A 304 -8.62 11.18 8.20
C ARG A 304 -9.96 10.64 8.66
N ASP A 305 -10.45 11.15 9.79
CA ASP A 305 -11.83 10.95 10.25
C ASP A 305 -12.45 12.30 10.61
N GLY A 306 -13.42 12.75 9.81
CA GLY A 306 -13.96 14.10 9.90
C GLY A 306 -12.88 15.15 9.63
N ASP A 307 -12.60 15.98 10.64
CA ASP A 307 -11.55 17.00 10.59
C ASP A 307 -10.24 16.53 11.25
N GLU A 308 -10.22 15.37 11.90
CA GLU A 308 -9.02 14.82 12.50
C GLU A 308 -8.11 14.20 11.45
N LEU A 309 -6.82 14.52 11.51
CA LEU A 309 -5.74 13.97 10.69
C LEU A 309 -4.74 13.27 11.62
N VAL A 310 -4.27 12.08 11.22
CA VAL A 310 -3.29 11.30 11.98
C VAL A 310 -2.18 10.82 11.05
N THR A 311 -0.93 10.91 11.51
CA THR A 311 0.22 10.23 10.91
C THR A 311 0.98 9.47 12.00
N GLU A 312 1.65 8.36 11.63
CA GLU A 312 2.40 7.53 12.57
C GLU A 312 3.83 7.31 12.07
N PRO A 313 4.76 8.24 12.34
CA PRO A 313 6.16 8.04 11.99
C PRO A 313 6.76 6.86 12.77
N ILE A 314 7.40 5.97 12.03
CA ILE A 314 8.10 4.80 12.54
C ILE A 314 9.59 5.00 12.33
N ALA A 315 10.40 4.81 13.40
CA ALA A 315 11.85 4.78 13.30
C ALA A 315 12.44 3.88 14.38
N GLY A 316 13.62 3.35 14.10
CA GLY A 316 14.27 2.39 15.00
C GLY A 316 13.64 1.01 14.95
N THR A 317 14.51 0.00 14.92
CA THR A 317 14.07 -1.40 14.82
C THR A 317 14.97 -2.29 15.68
N ARG A 318 14.36 -3.23 16.40
CA ARG A 318 15.07 -4.36 17.02
C ARG A 318 14.33 -5.65 16.67
N PRO A 319 15.04 -6.79 16.55
CA PRO A 319 14.39 -8.09 16.42
C PRO A 319 13.63 -8.43 17.70
N ARG A 320 12.75 -9.41 17.62
CA ARG A 320 12.14 -10.02 18.79
C ARG A 320 13.15 -10.92 19.51
N GLY A 321 13.06 -10.97 20.84
CA GLY A 321 13.84 -11.87 21.67
C GLY A 321 13.30 -13.31 21.64
N GLU A 322 14.16 -14.30 21.85
CA GLU A 322 13.74 -15.71 22.01
C GLU A 322 13.01 -15.95 23.34
N THR A 323 13.18 -15.05 24.29
CA THR A 323 12.55 -15.07 25.61
C THR A 323 11.99 -13.70 25.96
N GLU A 324 10.99 -13.62 26.86
CA GLU A 324 10.41 -12.38 27.36
C GLU A 324 11.49 -11.44 27.98
N ALA A 325 12.48 -12.00 28.68
CA ALA A 325 13.56 -11.21 29.28
C ALA A 325 14.48 -10.60 28.22
N GLU A 326 14.77 -11.32 27.15
CA GLU A 326 15.55 -10.82 26.00
C GLU A 326 14.77 -9.76 25.22
N ASP A 327 13.45 -9.97 25.03
CA ASP A 327 12.56 -9.01 24.41
C ASP A 327 12.54 -7.68 25.18
N ASP A 328 12.47 -7.74 26.52
CA ASP A 328 12.52 -6.58 27.40
C ASP A 328 13.90 -5.86 27.37
N ASP A 329 14.98 -6.60 27.21
CA ASP A 329 16.33 -6.05 27.07
C ASP A 329 16.49 -5.33 25.72
N LEU A 330 16.00 -5.92 24.62
CA LEU A 330 16.00 -5.33 23.28
C LEU A 330 15.09 -4.09 23.21
N GLU A 331 13.93 -4.11 23.85
CA GLU A 331 13.07 -2.91 23.95
C GLU A 331 13.78 -1.79 24.72
N ARG A 332 14.45 -2.12 25.84
CA ARG A 332 15.20 -1.13 26.61
C ARG A 332 16.34 -0.56 25.80
N ASP A 333 17.07 -1.38 25.04
CA ASP A 333 18.11 -0.93 24.13
C ASP A 333 17.53 0.03 23.09
N LEU A 334 16.46 -0.36 22.40
CA LEU A 334 15.78 0.50 21.41
C LEU A 334 15.34 1.85 22.00
N ARG A 335 14.76 1.86 23.21
CA ARG A 335 14.29 3.07 23.90
C ARG A 335 15.42 3.99 24.35
N THR A 336 16.64 3.47 24.56
CA THR A 336 17.78 4.21 25.11
C THR A 336 18.85 4.55 24.09
N ASP A 337 18.82 3.94 22.91
CA ASP A 337 19.76 4.23 21.82
C ASP A 337 19.66 5.69 21.38
N GLU A 338 20.76 6.44 21.52
CA GLU A 338 20.78 7.88 21.23
C GLU A 338 20.59 8.20 19.75
N LYS A 339 21.09 7.33 18.84
CA LYS A 339 20.96 7.50 17.40
C LYS A 339 19.50 7.30 16.97
N GLU A 340 18.89 6.18 17.37
CA GLU A 340 17.48 5.86 17.07
C GLU A 340 16.54 6.96 17.58
N ARG A 341 16.80 7.45 18.80
CA ARG A 341 16.02 8.54 19.40
C ARG A 341 16.16 9.87 18.68
N ALA A 342 17.35 10.18 18.16
CA ALA A 342 17.59 11.41 17.42
C ALA A 342 16.92 11.36 16.04
N GLU A 343 17.04 10.23 15.34
CA GLU A 343 16.38 9.98 14.07
C GLU A 343 14.85 10.05 14.22
N HIS A 344 14.30 9.35 15.21
CA HIS A 344 12.88 9.38 15.50
C HIS A 344 12.36 10.79 15.80
N ALA A 345 13.10 11.57 16.59
CA ALA A 345 12.73 12.96 16.88
C ALA A 345 12.67 13.82 15.62
N MET A 346 13.63 13.62 14.70
CA MET A 346 13.65 14.32 13.42
C MET A 346 12.43 13.97 12.56
N LEU A 347 12.06 12.69 12.48
CA LEU A 347 10.89 12.24 11.72
C LEU A 347 9.58 12.76 12.32
N VAL A 348 9.43 12.74 13.64
CA VAL A 348 8.27 13.34 14.32
C VAL A 348 8.17 14.85 14.02
N ASP A 349 9.27 15.58 14.03
CA ASP A 349 9.28 17.01 13.67
C ASP A 349 8.90 17.23 12.20
N LEU A 350 9.34 16.36 11.30
CA LEU A 350 8.98 16.41 9.88
C LEU A 350 7.48 16.20 9.67
N GLU A 351 6.88 15.17 10.31
CA GLU A 351 5.44 14.90 10.23
C GLU A 351 4.61 16.04 10.87
N ARG A 352 5.06 16.60 12.00
CA ARG A 352 4.44 17.80 12.59
C ARG A 352 4.44 18.99 11.63
N ASN A 353 5.56 19.21 10.93
CA ASN A 353 5.67 20.27 9.95
C ASN A 353 4.74 20.03 8.76
N ASP A 354 4.64 18.79 8.28
CA ASP A 354 3.80 18.43 7.15
C ASP A 354 2.31 18.59 7.50
N LEU A 355 1.84 18.03 8.62
CA LEU A 355 0.47 18.27 9.09
C LEU A 355 0.19 19.74 9.36
N GLY A 356 1.18 20.49 9.85
CA GLY A 356 1.06 21.93 10.13
C GLY A 356 0.72 22.79 8.92
N LYS A 357 1.02 22.32 7.69
CA LYS A 357 0.71 23.04 6.43
C LYS A 357 -0.81 23.10 6.16
N VAL A 358 -1.57 22.12 6.67
CA VAL A 358 -2.99 21.92 6.35
C VAL A 358 -3.89 21.96 7.59
N SER A 359 -3.32 21.94 8.79
CA SER A 359 -4.06 21.96 10.04
C SER A 359 -4.38 23.36 10.55
N GLU A 360 -5.36 23.46 11.43
CA GLU A 360 -5.64 24.66 12.22
C GLU A 360 -4.41 25.04 13.05
N TYR A 361 -4.16 26.33 13.17
CA TYR A 361 -3.03 26.81 13.96
C TYR A 361 -3.13 26.39 15.44
N GLY A 362 -2.09 25.69 15.91
CA GLY A 362 -2.00 25.22 17.29
C GLY A 362 -2.72 23.89 17.57
N SER A 363 -3.30 23.23 16.54
CA SER A 363 -3.96 21.92 16.69
C SER A 363 -3.02 20.73 16.52
N VAL A 364 -1.81 20.93 15.96
CA VAL A 364 -0.87 19.83 15.75
C VAL A 364 -0.19 19.46 17.06
N GLU A 365 -0.38 18.22 17.49
CA GLU A 365 0.20 17.67 18.72
C GLU A 365 0.76 16.26 18.50
N VAL A 366 1.71 15.87 19.35
CA VAL A 366 2.21 14.49 19.44
C VAL A 366 1.50 13.84 20.61
N THR A 367 0.56 12.96 20.33
CA THR A 367 -0.33 12.36 21.34
C THR A 367 0.29 11.13 21.98
N ASP A 368 1.10 10.37 21.23
CA ASP A 368 1.84 9.24 21.74
C ASP A 368 3.29 9.30 21.24
N TYR A 369 4.23 9.52 22.17
CA TYR A 369 5.62 9.77 21.83
C TYR A 369 6.54 8.63 22.23
N ARG A 370 7.13 7.96 21.22
CA ARG A 370 8.07 6.84 21.39
C ARG A 370 7.45 5.64 22.11
N ARG A 371 6.24 5.25 21.76
CA ARG A 371 5.74 3.92 22.12
C ARG A 371 6.55 2.86 21.40
N VAL A 372 6.61 1.65 21.94
CA VAL A 372 7.20 0.50 21.25
C VAL A 372 6.09 -0.42 20.79
N ASP A 373 5.96 -0.56 19.49
CA ASP A 373 5.02 -1.50 18.89
C ASP A 373 5.77 -2.80 18.60
N ARG A 374 5.27 -3.91 19.19
CA ARG A 374 5.85 -5.24 19.05
C ARG A 374 5.09 -6.02 17.99
N TYR A 375 5.75 -6.33 16.88
CA TYR A 375 5.26 -7.21 15.82
C TYR A 375 5.80 -8.63 16.02
N SER A 376 5.45 -9.57 15.12
CA SER A 376 5.89 -10.97 15.23
C SER A 376 7.41 -11.13 15.20
N GLU A 377 8.11 -10.40 14.34
CA GLU A 377 9.54 -10.56 14.08
C GLU A 377 10.39 -9.41 14.59
N VAL A 378 9.80 -8.23 14.74
CA VAL A 378 10.50 -6.99 15.09
C VAL A 378 9.68 -6.11 16.03
N MET A 379 10.35 -5.17 16.69
CA MET A 379 9.72 -4.08 17.41
C MET A 379 10.24 -2.73 16.87
N HIS A 380 9.37 -1.73 16.89
CA HIS A 380 9.66 -0.39 16.38
C HIS A 380 9.35 0.69 17.41
N LEU A 381 10.09 1.82 17.34
CA LEU A 381 9.66 3.07 17.95
C LEU A 381 8.63 3.73 17.05
N VAL A 382 7.47 4.02 17.60
CA VAL A 382 6.35 4.67 16.90
C VAL A 382 5.92 5.90 17.67
N SER A 383 5.57 6.96 16.98
CA SER A 383 4.85 8.10 17.56
C SER A 383 3.59 8.37 16.77
N GLU A 384 2.64 9.04 17.41
CA GLU A 384 1.41 9.47 16.76
C GLU A 384 1.38 11.00 16.74
N VAL A 385 1.15 11.56 15.57
CA VAL A 385 1.01 13.01 15.36
C VAL A 385 -0.38 13.28 14.84
N ARG A 386 -1.13 14.12 15.56
CA ARG A 386 -2.50 14.50 15.21
C ARG A 386 -2.57 15.97 14.84
N GLY A 387 -3.51 16.29 13.96
CA GLY A 387 -3.85 17.66 13.60
C GLY A 387 -5.33 17.77 13.26
N ARG A 388 -5.87 18.99 13.31
CA ARG A 388 -7.23 19.25 12.85
C ARG A 388 -7.18 19.97 11.52
N LEU A 389 -7.81 19.40 10.49
CA LEU A 389 -7.91 20.01 9.18
C LEU A 389 -8.54 21.40 9.27
N ARG A 390 -7.87 22.41 8.70
CA ARG A 390 -8.38 23.79 8.74
C ARG A 390 -9.58 23.98 7.83
N ASP A 391 -10.41 24.95 8.15
CA ASP A 391 -11.52 25.37 7.31
C ASP A 391 -11.09 25.67 5.87
N GLY A 392 -11.82 25.13 4.90
CA GLY A 392 -11.59 25.33 3.47
C GLY A 392 -10.51 24.44 2.86
N ALA A 393 -9.81 23.62 3.64
CA ALA A 393 -8.96 22.55 3.14
C ALA A 393 -9.74 21.23 3.03
N ASP A 394 -9.34 20.38 2.10
CA ASP A 394 -9.99 19.10 1.84
C ASP A 394 -9.02 17.92 1.99
N LEU A 395 -9.46 16.71 1.61
CA LEU A 395 -8.64 15.50 1.68
C LEU A 395 -7.42 15.58 0.75
N THR A 396 -7.57 16.18 -0.43
CA THR A 396 -6.48 16.30 -1.38
C THR A 396 -5.41 17.29 -0.91
N ASP A 397 -5.80 18.35 -0.20
CA ASP A 397 -4.86 19.24 0.48
C ASP A 397 -4.09 18.52 1.59
N ALA A 398 -4.79 17.66 2.37
CA ALA A 398 -4.16 16.87 3.41
C ALA A 398 -3.14 15.88 2.83
N ILE A 399 -3.52 15.16 1.76
CA ILE A 399 -2.59 14.27 1.04
C ILE A 399 -1.39 15.07 0.51
N ALA A 400 -1.60 16.18 -0.17
CA ALA A 400 -0.52 17.02 -0.73
C ALA A 400 0.45 17.52 0.36
N ALA A 401 -0.03 17.77 1.57
CA ALA A 401 0.80 18.23 2.68
C ALA A 401 1.78 17.17 3.19
N VAL A 402 1.35 15.90 3.27
CA VAL A 402 2.15 14.79 3.83
C VAL A 402 2.88 13.98 2.76
N PHE A 403 2.40 13.97 1.52
CA PHE A 403 2.92 13.12 0.44
C PHE A 403 4.15 13.71 -0.26
N PRO A 404 5.14 12.87 -0.63
CA PRO A 404 5.37 11.53 -0.11
C PRO A 404 5.83 11.57 1.36
N GLY A 405 5.69 10.46 2.09
CA GLY A 405 6.03 10.39 3.50
C GLY A 405 7.46 10.85 3.79
N GLY A 406 7.66 11.49 4.94
CA GLY A 406 8.96 11.99 5.36
C GLY A 406 9.96 10.88 5.65
N THR A 407 9.49 9.78 6.23
CA THR A 407 10.28 8.60 6.61
C THR A 407 10.94 7.90 5.42
N ILE A 408 10.33 8.02 4.23
CA ILE A 408 10.80 7.35 3.00
C ILE A 408 11.38 8.33 1.96
N THR A 409 11.49 9.60 2.31
CA THR A 409 12.18 10.64 1.53
C THR A 409 13.39 11.18 2.29
N GLY A 410 13.17 11.97 3.31
CA GLY A 410 14.20 12.56 4.19
C GLY A 410 13.93 14.04 4.48
N ALA A 411 14.91 14.73 5.01
CA ALA A 411 14.79 16.09 5.49
C ALA A 411 15.96 16.99 5.03
N PRO A 412 15.66 18.17 4.43
CA PRO A 412 14.35 18.75 4.06
C PRO A 412 13.70 18.05 2.87
N LYS A 413 12.39 17.79 2.93
CA LYS A 413 11.64 16.97 1.95
C LYS A 413 11.84 17.41 0.48
N PRO A 414 11.64 18.67 0.06
CA PRO A 414 11.82 19.05 -1.35
C PRO A 414 13.24 18.76 -1.86
N ARG A 415 14.27 19.10 -1.07
CA ARG A 415 15.66 18.88 -1.46
C ARG A 415 16.02 17.40 -1.54
N THR A 416 15.52 16.58 -0.62
CA THR A 416 15.75 15.12 -0.67
C THR A 416 15.09 14.46 -1.85
N MET A 417 13.91 14.94 -2.29
CA MET A 417 13.27 14.44 -3.52
C MET A 417 14.07 14.78 -4.78
N GLU A 418 14.71 15.96 -4.86
CA GLU A 418 15.62 16.31 -5.94
C GLU A 418 16.85 15.38 -5.95
N ILE A 419 17.46 15.13 -4.76
CA ILE A 419 18.60 14.22 -4.63
C ILE A 419 18.22 12.79 -5.03
N ILE A 420 17.07 12.31 -4.61
CA ILE A 420 16.54 10.99 -5.00
C ILE A 420 16.44 10.89 -6.52
N ASP A 421 15.87 11.90 -7.17
CA ASP A 421 15.70 11.92 -8.62
C ASP A 421 17.04 11.95 -9.37
N GLU A 422 18.09 12.58 -8.78
CA GLU A 422 19.46 12.60 -9.33
C GLU A 422 20.19 11.25 -9.17
N VAL A 423 20.08 10.59 -8.00
CA VAL A 423 20.90 9.42 -7.69
C VAL A 423 20.28 8.09 -8.08
N GLU A 424 18.95 8.01 -8.18
CA GLU A 424 18.24 6.80 -8.61
C GLU A 424 18.08 6.77 -10.14
N ALA A 425 18.52 5.68 -10.77
CA ALA A 425 18.50 5.57 -12.23
C ALA A 425 17.08 5.53 -12.84
N THR A 426 16.10 5.03 -12.08
CA THR A 426 14.72 4.86 -12.55
C THR A 426 13.72 5.40 -11.55
N ARG A 427 12.57 5.86 -12.06
CA ARG A 427 11.46 6.34 -11.25
C ARG A 427 10.95 5.25 -10.30
N ARG A 428 10.48 5.68 -9.13
CA ARG A 428 10.04 4.79 -8.05
C ARG A 428 8.73 4.06 -8.38
N GLY A 429 7.81 4.72 -9.09
CA GLY A 429 6.48 4.18 -9.36
C GLY A 429 5.67 4.01 -8.05
N PRO A 430 5.04 2.84 -7.80
CA PRO A 430 4.29 2.62 -6.56
C PRO A 430 5.12 2.67 -5.29
N TYR A 431 6.40 2.28 -5.34
CA TYR A 431 7.28 2.28 -4.17
C TYR A 431 7.37 3.67 -3.54
N THR A 432 7.18 3.74 -2.23
CA THR A 432 7.11 4.98 -1.44
C THR A 432 5.99 5.96 -1.83
N GLY A 433 5.06 5.46 -2.66
CA GLY A 433 3.74 6.04 -2.83
C GLY A 433 2.78 5.57 -1.73
N SER A 434 1.51 5.41 -2.04
CA SER A 434 0.50 5.02 -1.06
C SER A 434 -0.54 4.07 -1.66
N ILE A 435 -1.00 3.08 -0.89
CA ILE A 435 -2.29 2.39 -1.12
C ILE A 435 -3.28 3.00 -0.13
N GLY A 436 -4.46 3.36 -0.61
CA GLY A 436 -5.47 4.01 0.23
C GLY A 436 -6.89 3.50 0.00
N ILE A 437 -7.70 3.65 1.04
CA ILE A 437 -9.15 3.55 1.00
C ILE A 437 -9.75 4.91 1.32
N PHE A 438 -10.68 5.36 0.51
CA PHE A 438 -11.31 6.69 0.53
C PHE A 438 -12.82 6.52 0.67
N GLY A 439 -13.37 6.88 1.82
CA GLY A 439 -14.82 6.89 2.05
C GLY A 439 -15.52 8.02 1.31
N PHE A 440 -16.76 7.79 0.90
CA PHE A 440 -17.59 8.81 0.25
C PHE A 440 -18.22 9.82 1.24
N ASP A 441 -17.73 9.84 2.45
CA ASP A 441 -18.02 10.79 3.53
C ASP A 441 -16.78 11.59 3.98
N GLY A 442 -15.70 11.51 3.22
CA GLY A 442 -14.45 12.23 3.47
C GLY A 442 -13.45 11.53 4.38
N ARG A 443 -13.75 10.34 4.92
CA ARG A 443 -12.78 9.49 5.61
C ARG A 443 -11.74 8.96 4.63
N ALA A 444 -10.52 8.74 5.10
CA ALA A 444 -9.49 8.08 4.32
C ALA A 444 -8.46 7.43 5.23
N THR A 445 -7.90 6.31 4.79
CA THR A 445 -6.71 5.68 5.38
C THR A 445 -5.75 5.35 4.26
N LEU A 446 -4.52 5.86 4.34
CA LEU A 446 -3.46 5.72 3.35
C LEU A 446 -2.21 5.17 4.03
N ASN A 447 -1.65 4.08 3.49
CA ASN A 447 -0.36 3.56 3.94
C ASN A 447 0.81 4.15 3.14
N ILE A 448 2.03 3.81 3.53
CA ILE A 448 3.22 4.01 2.70
C ILE A 448 3.53 2.70 1.98
N VAL A 449 3.73 2.75 0.65
CA VAL A 449 4.06 1.55 -0.13
C VAL A 449 5.53 1.18 0.04
N ILE A 450 5.79 0.38 1.06
CA ILE A 450 7.03 -0.33 1.32
C ILE A 450 6.74 -1.82 1.52
N ARG A 451 7.74 -2.68 1.50
CA ARG A 451 7.56 -4.14 1.60
C ARG A 451 6.48 -4.65 0.63
N THR A 452 6.62 -4.22 -0.63
CA THR A 452 5.61 -4.44 -1.67
C THR A 452 6.24 -5.00 -2.93
N LEU A 453 5.69 -6.12 -3.43
CA LEU A 453 5.95 -6.62 -4.77
C LEU A 453 4.99 -5.93 -5.74
N VAL A 454 5.53 -5.41 -6.82
CA VAL A 454 4.76 -4.81 -7.93
C VAL A 454 4.85 -5.75 -9.12
N ARG A 455 3.77 -6.41 -9.50
CA ARG A 455 3.73 -7.16 -10.76
C ARG A 455 3.42 -6.18 -11.89
N TYR A 456 4.32 -6.11 -12.85
CA TYR A 456 4.16 -5.34 -14.08
C TYR A 456 4.58 -6.19 -15.28
N GLY A 457 3.66 -6.43 -16.18
CA GLY A 457 3.88 -7.38 -17.27
C GLY A 457 4.16 -8.80 -16.73
N SER A 458 5.29 -9.36 -17.14
CA SER A 458 5.76 -10.70 -16.76
C SER A 458 6.73 -10.70 -15.57
N GLU A 459 6.90 -9.56 -14.86
CA GLU A 459 7.91 -9.40 -13.83
C GLU A 459 7.33 -8.95 -12.50
N TYR A 460 7.97 -9.38 -11.41
CA TYR A 460 7.88 -8.76 -10.10
C TYR A 460 9.02 -7.76 -9.92
N HIS A 461 8.67 -6.56 -9.51
CA HIS A 461 9.59 -5.52 -9.08
C HIS A 461 9.46 -5.32 -7.58
N LEU A 462 10.55 -5.50 -6.86
CA LEU A 462 10.67 -5.24 -5.43
C LEU A 462 11.66 -4.11 -5.24
N ARG A 463 11.20 -2.94 -4.80
CA ARG A 463 12.08 -1.83 -4.48
C ARG A 463 12.28 -1.74 -2.97
N VAL A 464 13.53 -1.54 -2.57
CA VAL A 464 13.98 -1.50 -1.18
C VAL A 464 15.00 -0.39 -0.99
N GLY A 465 14.98 0.30 0.15
CA GLY A 465 15.84 1.43 0.41
C GLY A 465 16.38 1.49 1.83
N ALA A 466 17.39 2.33 2.02
CA ALA A 466 18.00 2.66 3.30
C ALA A 466 18.06 4.17 3.50
N GLY A 467 17.93 4.62 4.75
CA GLY A 467 18.06 6.01 5.14
C GLY A 467 19.52 6.40 5.32
N ILE A 468 20.06 7.19 4.41
CA ILE A 468 21.47 7.57 4.40
C ILE A 468 21.67 8.84 5.23
N VAL A 469 22.58 8.76 6.19
CA VAL A 469 22.99 9.83 7.11
C VAL A 469 24.51 10.02 7.06
N HIS A 470 25.03 10.97 7.84
CA HIS A 470 26.45 11.36 7.85
C HIS A 470 27.43 10.20 8.12
N ASP A 471 27.06 9.25 8.95
CA ASP A 471 27.91 8.11 9.38
C ASP A 471 27.47 6.78 8.77
N SER A 472 26.68 6.80 7.70
CA SER A 472 26.32 5.62 6.92
C SER A 472 27.54 4.93 6.34
N VAL A 473 27.50 3.61 6.28
CA VAL A 473 28.56 2.79 5.70
C VAL A 473 28.00 2.11 4.44
N PRO A 474 28.47 2.45 3.23
CA PRO A 474 27.85 2.03 1.98
C PRO A 474 27.54 0.54 1.86
N ASP A 475 28.45 -0.33 2.30
CA ASP A 475 28.26 -1.78 2.27
C ASP A 475 27.18 -2.25 3.26
N ARG A 476 27.06 -1.62 4.42
CA ARG A 476 26.03 -1.95 5.42
C ARG A 476 24.65 -1.50 4.95
N GLU A 477 24.55 -0.33 4.34
CA GLU A 477 23.31 0.18 3.78
C GLU A 477 22.80 -0.72 2.64
N TYR A 478 23.71 -1.25 1.82
CA TYR A 478 23.36 -2.25 0.81
C TYR A 478 22.80 -3.52 1.43
N GLU A 479 23.46 -4.10 2.45
CA GLU A 479 22.97 -5.30 3.16
C GLU A 479 21.60 -5.03 3.81
N GLU A 480 21.40 -3.85 4.42
CA GLU A 480 20.12 -3.47 4.99
C GLU A 480 18.98 -3.50 3.96
N THR A 481 19.22 -3.04 2.72
CA THR A 481 18.22 -3.15 1.67
C THR A 481 17.87 -4.60 1.34
N LEU A 482 18.85 -5.50 1.33
CA LEU A 482 18.62 -6.93 1.09
C LEU A 482 17.86 -7.60 2.25
N ASP A 483 18.16 -7.21 3.49
CA ASP A 483 17.44 -7.70 4.66
C ASP A 483 15.95 -7.29 4.61
N LYS A 484 15.66 -6.06 4.18
CA LYS A 484 14.29 -5.58 3.95
C LYS A 484 13.56 -6.32 2.83
N ALA A 485 14.27 -6.85 1.84
CA ALA A 485 13.70 -7.64 0.75
C ALA A 485 13.35 -9.07 1.19
N ARG A 486 14.04 -9.60 2.19
CA ARG A 486 14.06 -11.04 2.55
C ARG A 486 12.67 -11.64 2.73
N ALA A 487 11.78 -10.99 3.49
CA ALA A 487 10.44 -11.50 3.75
C ALA A 487 9.60 -11.69 2.47
N LEU A 488 9.72 -10.75 1.51
CA LEU A 488 8.98 -10.83 0.25
C LEU A 488 9.55 -11.89 -0.69
N VAL A 489 10.88 -12.03 -0.71
CA VAL A 489 11.53 -13.11 -1.47
C VAL A 489 11.14 -14.48 -0.88
N THR A 490 11.15 -14.62 0.45
CA THR A 490 10.70 -15.84 1.14
C THR A 490 9.25 -16.17 0.82
N ALA A 491 8.36 -15.17 0.78
CA ALA A 491 6.96 -15.39 0.45
C ALA A 491 6.77 -15.92 -0.99
N VAL A 492 7.53 -15.40 -1.95
CA VAL A 492 7.52 -15.91 -3.35
C VAL A 492 8.05 -17.34 -3.39
N ASP A 493 9.13 -17.65 -2.68
CA ASP A 493 9.72 -18.99 -2.63
C ASP A 493 8.79 -20.02 -1.98
N GLU A 494 8.09 -19.63 -0.89
CA GLU A 494 7.07 -20.49 -0.27
C GLU A 494 5.92 -20.79 -1.23
N ALA A 495 5.44 -19.78 -1.95
CA ALA A 495 4.38 -19.94 -2.93
C ALA A 495 4.81 -20.80 -4.12
N LEU A 496 6.08 -20.79 -4.52
CA LEU A 496 6.66 -21.73 -5.49
C LEU A 496 6.79 -23.16 -4.96
N GLY A 497 6.61 -23.38 -3.64
CA GLY A 497 6.81 -24.70 -3.00
C GLY A 497 8.26 -25.15 -2.97
N ARG A 498 9.22 -24.24 -3.10
CA ARG A 498 10.66 -24.45 -3.02
C ARG A 498 11.25 -23.47 -2.01
N ARG A 499 12.20 -23.93 -1.18
CA ARG A 499 13.06 -23.01 -0.41
C ARG A 499 14.14 -22.50 -1.37
N GLY A 500 14.02 -21.26 -1.81
CA GLY A 500 15.04 -20.57 -2.57
C GLY A 500 16.08 -19.96 -1.64
N ASP A 501 17.34 -20.11 -1.97
CA ASP A 501 18.39 -19.28 -1.38
C ASP A 501 18.37 -17.91 -2.07
N LEU A 502 18.51 -16.85 -1.29
CA LEU A 502 18.76 -15.48 -1.79
C LEU A 502 20.13 -15.49 -2.50
N ALA A 503 20.16 -15.92 -3.75
CA ALA A 503 21.33 -15.79 -4.59
C ALA A 503 21.30 -14.41 -5.26
N VAL A 504 21.74 -13.40 -4.54
CA VAL A 504 22.12 -12.12 -5.15
C VAL A 504 23.54 -12.28 -5.66
N GLU A 505 23.73 -12.78 -6.87
CA GLU A 505 25.02 -12.65 -7.52
C GLU A 505 25.21 -11.18 -7.93
N ALA A 506 26.30 -10.60 -7.42
CA ALA A 506 26.85 -9.37 -7.97
C ALA A 506 27.01 -9.57 -9.49
N ALA A 507 26.59 -8.57 -10.29
CA ALA A 507 26.88 -8.56 -11.71
C ALA A 507 28.36 -8.90 -11.91
N SER A 508 28.65 -9.97 -12.67
CA SER A 508 30.02 -10.39 -12.95
C SER A 508 30.72 -9.24 -13.66
N ASP A 509 31.77 -8.71 -13.04
CA ASP A 509 32.74 -7.83 -13.70
C ASP A 509 33.12 -8.43 -15.02
N GLY A 510 32.92 -7.68 -16.12
CA GLY A 510 33.28 -8.08 -17.45
C GLY A 510 34.78 -8.40 -17.52
N GLY A 511 35.10 -9.68 -17.57
CA GLY A 511 36.46 -10.15 -17.65
C GLY A 511 37.11 -9.63 -18.96
N GLU A 512 38.20 -8.89 -18.81
CA GLU A 512 39.13 -8.56 -19.89
C GLU A 512 39.54 -9.82 -20.66
N ALA A 513 39.20 -9.85 -21.91
CA ALA A 513 39.74 -10.82 -22.85
C ALA A 513 41.24 -10.52 -23.06
N GLY A 514 42.07 -11.13 -22.25
CA GLY A 514 43.52 -11.14 -22.46
C GLY A 514 43.88 -11.86 -23.76
N SER A 515 44.29 -11.13 -24.78
CA SER A 515 44.92 -11.65 -26.00
C SER A 515 46.23 -12.35 -25.60
N LYS A 516 46.29 -13.65 -25.77
CA LYS A 516 47.55 -14.40 -25.86
C LYS A 516 48.02 -14.42 -27.31
N ASP A 517 48.91 -13.50 -27.64
CA ASP A 517 49.76 -13.66 -28.82
C ASP A 517 50.73 -14.82 -28.56
N GLY A 518 50.64 -15.82 -29.43
CA GLY A 518 51.57 -16.90 -29.48
C GLY A 518 52.80 -16.44 -30.26
N ASP A 519 53.97 -16.56 -29.65
CA ASP A 519 55.23 -16.54 -30.37
C ASP A 519 55.82 -17.96 -30.40
N GLY A 520 55.93 -18.48 -31.60
CA GLY A 520 56.61 -19.72 -31.91
C GLY A 520 58.08 -19.46 -32.16
N GLY A 521 58.97 -20.12 -31.43
CA GLY A 521 60.42 -20.11 -31.63
C GLY A 521 60.97 -21.51 -31.65
N GLN A 522 61.45 -21.94 -32.81
CA GLN A 522 62.20 -23.14 -33.04
C GLN A 522 63.55 -23.12 -32.31
N SER A 523 63.96 -24.23 -31.71
CA SER A 523 65.23 -24.92 -31.95
C SER A 523 65.22 -26.22 -31.16
#